data_8e8bf17c2361e40c001ee8771f00ac95
#
_entry.id   8e8bf17c2361e40c001ee8771f00ac95
#
_cell.length_a   1.000
_cell.length_b   1.000
_cell.length_c   1.000
_cell.angle_alpha   90.00
_cell.angle_beta   90.00
_cell.angle_gamma   90.00
#
_symmetry.space_group_name_H-M   'P 1'
#
loop_
_entity.id
_entity.type
_entity.pdbx_description
1 polymer ?
#
loop_
_entity_poly.entity_id
_entity_poly.type
_entity_poly.pdbx_seq_one_letter_code
_entity_poly.pdbx_strand_id
1 'polypeptide(L)'
;MTYFNKNDQLKNGYNAYIDTAVDDMGTQMDVGLLLMEPGDTFTFDEAEKEVAVLLFSGSVTYEWAGKTCEAERPDCFHHEAFCLLAGCGTKITLTAHAHSELYIQKTFNKVPFEAVMYTPETVQTQHAGCHGELLGCMEREIKTFFDHDNAPFSNMVLGEVLNHPGKWSSYPPHHHPQPEVYFYRFDYPQGFGAGFANGEIYKTGHNGLSVINHGFHSQTAAPGYAMCYAWGIRHLEGDPWLKTRIDDEEHEWLWKPDANEHIYQG
;
A
#
# COMPACT_ATOMS: atom_id res chain seq x y z
N MET A 1 14.29 -8.47 -5.83
CA MET A 1 12.89 -8.34 -5.38
C MET A 1 12.27 -9.72 -5.24
N THR A 2 11.29 -9.86 -4.35
CA THR A 2 10.56 -11.12 -4.14
C THR A 2 9.06 -10.85 -4.30
N TYR A 3 8.39 -11.70 -5.09
CA TYR A 3 6.93 -11.69 -5.21
C TYR A 3 6.38 -13.03 -4.75
N PHE A 4 5.31 -13.01 -3.99
CA PHE A 4 4.58 -14.21 -3.61
C PHE A 4 3.09 -13.95 -3.42
N ASN A 5 2.29 -15.00 -3.54
CA ASN A 5 0.85 -14.96 -3.40
C ASN A 5 0.40 -16.10 -2.49
N LYS A 6 -0.44 -15.78 -1.51
CA LYS A 6 -0.99 -16.74 -0.55
C LYS A 6 -2.50 -16.95 -0.70
N ASN A 7 -3.09 -16.53 -1.82
CA ASN A 7 -4.55 -16.50 -2.00
C ASN A 7 -5.23 -17.84 -1.66
N ASP A 8 -4.63 -18.95 -2.10
CA ASP A 8 -5.17 -20.30 -1.83
C ASP A 8 -4.94 -20.79 -0.39
N GLN A 9 -4.25 -20.03 0.45
CA GLN A 9 -3.89 -20.37 1.82
C GLN A 9 -4.57 -19.48 2.86
N LEU A 10 -5.32 -18.46 2.41
CA LEU A 10 -5.95 -17.50 3.30
C LEU A 10 -7.05 -18.16 4.15
N LYS A 11 -7.09 -17.74 5.41
CA LYS A 11 -8.07 -18.22 6.40
C LYS A 11 -8.66 -17.02 7.13
N ASN A 12 -9.83 -17.19 7.70
CA ASN A 12 -10.41 -16.23 8.63
C ASN A 12 -9.41 -15.93 9.76
N GLY A 13 -9.27 -14.66 10.13
CA GLY A 13 -8.26 -14.14 11.04
C GLY A 13 -7.02 -13.58 10.33
N TYR A 14 -5.94 -13.39 11.07
CA TYR A 14 -4.71 -12.76 10.58
C TYR A 14 -3.85 -13.74 9.77
N ASN A 15 -3.53 -13.35 8.55
CA ASN A 15 -2.69 -14.08 7.62
C ASN A 15 -1.38 -13.30 7.41
N ALA A 16 -0.30 -13.71 8.08
CA ALA A 16 1.01 -13.09 7.93
C ALA A 16 1.61 -13.36 6.54
N TYR A 17 2.05 -12.31 5.88
CA TYR A 17 2.84 -12.35 4.65
C TYR A 17 4.32 -12.20 4.96
N ILE A 18 4.68 -11.20 5.76
CA ILE A 18 6.01 -10.99 6.33
C ILE A 18 5.85 -10.96 7.85
N ASP A 19 6.75 -11.61 8.56
CA ASP A 19 6.81 -11.64 10.01
C ASP A 19 8.26 -11.42 10.45
N THR A 20 8.54 -10.27 11.06
CA THR A 20 9.87 -9.89 11.51
C THR A 20 10.45 -10.80 12.58
N ALA A 21 9.63 -11.61 13.23
CA ALA A 21 10.09 -12.62 14.19
C ALA A 21 10.59 -13.91 13.50
N VAL A 22 10.27 -14.11 12.22
CA VAL A 22 10.64 -15.29 11.43
C VAL A 22 11.64 -14.91 10.34
N ASP A 23 11.21 -14.04 9.43
CA ASP A 23 12.02 -13.51 8.32
C ASP A 23 11.38 -12.19 7.86
N ASP A 24 12.06 -11.08 8.06
CA ASP A 24 11.59 -9.75 7.67
C ASP A 24 11.80 -9.46 6.18
N MET A 25 12.43 -10.39 5.46
CA MET A 25 12.76 -10.26 4.03
C MET A 25 13.53 -8.97 3.69
N GLY A 26 14.24 -8.39 4.67
CA GLY A 26 14.97 -7.13 4.54
C GLY A 26 14.09 -5.88 4.63
N THR A 27 12.80 -6.01 4.96
CA THR A 27 11.86 -4.87 5.02
C THR A 27 11.81 -4.18 6.37
N GLN A 28 12.16 -4.88 7.44
CA GLN A 28 11.96 -4.46 8.83
C GLN A 28 10.46 -4.21 9.15
N MET A 29 9.56 -4.79 8.40
CA MET A 29 8.10 -4.67 8.57
C MET A 29 7.44 -6.03 8.69
N ASP A 30 6.41 -6.12 9.54
CA ASP A 30 5.41 -7.16 9.40
C ASP A 30 4.35 -6.69 8.39
N VAL A 31 3.92 -7.58 7.52
CA VAL A 31 2.84 -7.33 6.57
C VAL A 31 1.86 -8.49 6.60
N GLY A 32 0.58 -8.20 6.63
CA GLY A 32 -0.46 -9.22 6.64
C GLY A 32 -1.81 -8.76 6.10
N LEU A 33 -2.67 -9.75 5.92
CA LEU A 33 -4.08 -9.56 5.59
C LEU A 33 -4.92 -10.15 6.72
N LEU A 34 -5.79 -9.33 7.30
CA LEU A 34 -6.78 -9.77 8.28
C LEU A 34 -8.12 -9.96 7.57
N LEU A 35 -8.65 -11.19 7.64
CA LEU A 35 -9.99 -11.55 7.17
C LEU A 35 -10.90 -11.71 8.36
N MET A 36 -12.09 -11.09 8.30
CA MET A 36 -13.07 -11.14 9.39
C MET A 36 -14.47 -11.38 8.83
N GLU A 37 -15.20 -12.29 9.48
CA GLU A 37 -16.62 -12.52 9.21
C GLU A 37 -17.50 -11.65 10.12
N PRO A 38 -18.77 -11.43 9.78
CA PRO A 38 -19.68 -10.64 10.62
C PRO A 38 -19.74 -11.16 12.06
N GLY A 39 -19.48 -10.26 13.02
CA GLY A 39 -19.44 -10.59 14.45
C GLY A 39 -18.05 -10.97 14.98
N ASP A 40 -17.08 -11.16 14.11
CA ASP A 40 -15.69 -11.39 14.55
C ASP A 40 -15.11 -10.15 15.23
N THR A 41 -14.29 -10.40 16.24
CA THR A 41 -13.50 -9.37 16.91
C THR A 41 -12.02 -9.76 16.87
N PHE A 42 -11.17 -8.81 16.51
CA PHE A 42 -9.71 -8.99 16.49
C PHE A 42 -9.02 -7.87 17.27
N THR A 43 -7.94 -8.21 17.97
CA THR A 43 -7.21 -7.24 18.80
C THR A 43 -5.72 -7.25 18.46
N PHE A 44 -5.16 -6.07 18.20
CA PHE A 44 -3.73 -5.81 18.22
C PHE A 44 -3.35 -5.19 19.57
N ASP A 45 -2.30 -5.73 20.19
CA ASP A 45 -1.75 -5.25 21.47
C ASP A 45 -0.22 -5.37 21.37
N GLU A 46 0.38 -4.45 20.62
CA GLU A 46 1.80 -4.47 20.29
C GLU A 46 2.57 -3.53 21.21
N ALA A 47 3.42 -4.11 22.07
CA ALA A 47 4.17 -3.34 23.06
C ALA A 47 5.33 -2.53 22.46
N GLU A 48 5.92 -2.98 21.34
CA GLU A 48 7.13 -2.42 20.75
C GLU A 48 6.97 -1.98 19.29
N LYS A 49 5.82 -2.31 18.68
CA LYS A 49 5.55 -1.98 17.28
C LYS A 49 4.41 -0.98 17.15
N GLU A 50 4.55 -0.04 16.23
CA GLU A 50 3.43 0.70 15.69
C GLU A 50 2.66 -0.16 14.69
N VAL A 51 1.37 0.11 14.56
CA VAL A 51 0.43 -0.68 13.74
C VAL A 51 -0.35 0.24 12.82
N ALA A 52 -0.36 -0.07 11.54
CA ALA A 52 -1.27 0.53 10.57
C ALA A 52 -2.32 -0.51 10.14
N VAL A 53 -3.58 -0.11 10.11
CA VAL A 53 -4.74 -0.94 9.77
C VAL A 53 -5.55 -0.24 8.70
N LEU A 54 -5.44 -0.69 7.45
CA LEU A 54 -6.14 -0.15 6.29
C LEU A 54 -7.31 -1.06 5.90
N LEU A 55 -8.52 -0.54 5.85
CA LEU A 55 -9.69 -1.26 5.36
C LEU A 55 -9.67 -1.31 3.83
N PHE A 56 -9.55 -2.50 3.24
CA PHE A 56 -9.73 -2.70 1.79
C PHE A 56 -11.19 -2.85 1.41
N SER A 57 -11.94 -3.64 2.20
CA SER A 57 -13.38 -3.83 1.97
C SER A 57 -14.07 -4.29 3.24
N GLY A 58 -15.37 -3.99 3.37
CA GLY A 58 -16.21 -4.45 4.46
C GLY A 58 -16.77 -3.34 5.32
N SER A 59 -17.18 -3.70 6.54
CA SER A 59 -17.72 -2.79 7.55
C SER A 59 -17.15 -3.17 8.92
N VAL A 60 -16.43 -2.25 9.56
CA VAL A 60 -15.66 -2.51 10.79
C VAL A 60 -15.77 -1.33 11.75
N THR A 61 -15.99 -1.61 13.01
CA THR A 61 -15.76 -0.66 14.09
C THR A 61 -14.32 -0.78 14.57
N TYR A 62 -13.60 0.34 14.55
CA TYR A 62 -12.27 0.50 15.15
C TYR A 62 -12.42 1.11 16.53
N GLU A 63 -11.80 0.52 17.55
CA GLU A 63 -11.75 1.03 18.91
C GLU A 63 -10.30 1.11 19.39
N TRP A 64 -9.87 2.27 19.90
CA TRP A 64 -8.53 2.49 20.44
C TRP A 64 -8.54 3.62 21.48
N ALA A 65 -7.83 3.49 22.56
CA ALA A 65 -7.62 4.55 23.56
C ALA A 65 -8.91 5.30 23.97
N GLY A 66 -10.05 4.60 24.06
CA GLY A 66 -11.37 5.19 24.37
C GLY A 66 -12.04 5.94 23.23
N LYS A 67 -11.47 5.90 22.02
CA LYS A 67 -12.04 6.42 20.77
C LYS A 67 -12.67 5.29 19.96
N THR A 68 -13.62 5.65 19.11
CA THR A 68 -14.31 4.71 18.20
C THR A 68 -14.48 5.36 16.83
N CYS A 69 -14.34 4.56 15.77
CA CYS A 69 -14.66 4.93 14.39
C CYS A 69 -15.38 3.77 13.70
N GLU A 70 -16.55 4.05 13.14
CA GLU A 70 -17.24 3.13 12.25
C GLU A 70 -16.78 3.39 10.81
N ALA A 71 -16.29 2.37 10.15
CA ALA A 71 -15.77 2.43 8.79
C ALA A 71 -16.53 1.46 7.90
N GLU A 72 -17.07 1.96 6.81
CA GLU A 72 -17.70 1.16 5.78
C GLU A 72 -17.03 1.45 4.43
N ARG A 73 -16.54 0.42 3.79
CA ARG A 73 -15.89 0.49 2.48
C ARG A 73 -16.27 -0.77 1.68
N PRO A 74 -17.27 -0.69 0.81
CA PRO A 74 -17.68 -1.86 0.03
C PRO A 74 -16.56 -2.45 -0.84
N ASP A 75 -15.68 -1.63 -1.39
CA ASP A 75 -14.48 -2.01 -2.14
C ASP A 75 -13.46 -0.87 -2.20
N CYS A 76 -12.22 -1.20 -2.58
CA CYS A 76 -11.13 -0.22 -2.71
C CYS A 76 -11.04 0.42 -4.11
N PHE A 77 -11.98 0.16 -5.02
CA PHE A 77 -11.98 0.67 -6.39
C PHE A 77 -12.89 1.88 -6.58
N HIS A 78 -13.98 1.95 -5.82
CA HIS A 78 -15.01 2.98 -5.96
C HIS A 78 -15.24 3.78 -4.67
N HIS A 79 -14.61 3.38 -3.55
CA HIS A 79 -14.87 3.96 -2.23
C HIS A 79 -13.60 4.43 -1.56
N GLU A 80 -13.71 5.55 -0.85
CA GLU A 80 -12.60 6.15 -0.12
C GLU A 80 -12.16 5.28 1.08
N ALA A 81 -10.91 5.47 1.50
CA ALA A 81 -10.26 4.59 2.45
C ALA A 81 -10.37 5.06 3.91
N PHE A 82 -10.30 4.08 4.82
CA PHE A 82 -10.12 4.28 6.26
C PHE A 82 -8.82 3.59 6.68
N CYS A 83 -7.94 4.31 7.36
CA CYS A 83 -6.68 3.78 7.86
C CYS A 83 -6.39 4.29 9.26
N LEU A 84 -6.19 3.40 10.23
CA LEU A 84 -5.74 3.74 11.58
C LEU A 84 -4.22 3.52 11.67
N LEU A 85 -3.47 4.54 12.09
CA LEU A 85 -2.07 4.44 12.52
C LEU A 85 -2.01 4.57 14.03
N ALA A 86 -1.48 3.60 14.74
CA ALA A 86 -1.36 3.58 16.19
C ALA A 86 0.07 3.31 16.65
N GLY A 87 0.53 4.09 17.62
CA GLY A 87 1.84 3.90 18.25
C GLY A 87 1.92 2.65 19.11
N CYS A 88 3.13 2.20 19.42
CA CYS A 88 3.38 1.07 20.30
C CYS A 88 2.66 1.24 21.66
N GLY A 89 2.19 0.15 22.22
CA GLY A 89 1.40 0.14 23.47
C GLY A 89 -0.05 0.60 23.31
N THR A 90 -0.49 0.98 22.10
CA THR A 90 -1.89 1.29 21.84
C THR A 90 -2.65 0.01 21.47
N LYS A 91 -3.57 -0.41 22.33
CA LYS A 91 -4.46 -1.52 22.03
C LYS A 91 -5.51 -1.08 21.01
N ILE A 92 -5.62 -1.83 19.91
CA ILE A 92 -6.64 -1.65 18.87
C ILE A 92 -7.57 -2.85 18.91
N THR A 93 -8.88 -2.61 18.97
CA THR A 93 -9.90 -3.65 18.81
C THR A 93 -10.71 -3.37 17.55
N LEU A 94 -10.90 -4.38 16.73
CA LEU A 94 -11.69 -4.35 15.49
C LEU A 94 -12.89 -5.25 15.67
N THR A 95 -14.08 -4.78 15.31
CA THR A 95 -15.31 -5.60 15.28
C THR A 95 -15.91 -5.51 13.89
N ALA A 96 -16.06 -6.66 13.23
CA ALA A 96 -16.60 -6.72 11.86
C ALA A 96 -18.13 -6.80 11.87
N HIS A 97 -18.78 -6.02 11.00
CA HIS A 97 -20.23 -6.03 10.78
C HIS A 97 -20.60 -6.68 9.43
N ALA A 98 -19.64 -6.80 8.53
CA ALA A 98 -19.73 -7.52 7.26
C ALA A 98 -18.45 -8.35 7.06
N HIS A 99 -18.41 -9.21 6.04
CA HIS A 99 -17.14 -9.79 5.59
C HIS A 99 -16.17 -8.64 5.28
N SER A 100 -15.03 -8.65 5.94
CA SER A 100 -14.09 -7.52 5.92
C SER A 100 -12.66 -7.99 5.69
N GLU A 101 -11.95 -7.21 4.90
CA GLU A 101 -10.56 -7.47 4.52
C GLU A 101 -9.71 -6.23 4.83
N LEU A 102 -8.69 -6.40 5.69
CA LEU A 102 -7.87 -5.31 6.17
C LEU A 102 -6.39 -5.63 5.94
N TYR A 103 -5.69 -4.67 5.31
CA TYR A 103 -4.23 -4.71 5.21
C TYR A 103 -3.62 -4.23 6.51
N ILE A 104 -2.62 -4.96 6.99
CA ILE A 104 -1.92 -4.70 8.24
C ILE A 104 -0.44 -4.50 7.94
N GLN A 105 0.11 -3.40 8.43
CA GLN A 105 1.54 -3.11 8.39
C GLN A 105 2.02 -2.73 9.79
N LYS A 106 3.13 -3.35 10.24
CA LYS A 106 3.70 -3.05 11.55
C LYS A 106 5.21 -2.91 11.44
N THR A 107 5.80 -2.08 12.27
CA THR A 107 7.25 -2.01 12.43
C THR A 107 7.64 -1.62 13.85
N PHE A 108 8.87 -1.91 14.25
CA PHE A 108 9.38 -1.48 15.53
C PHE A 108 9.43 0.04 15.64
N ASN A 109 8.83 0.57 16.68
CA ASN A 109 8.90 1.97 17.05
C ASN A 109 8.79 2.07 18.57
N LYS A 110 9.88 2.50 19.22
CA LYS A 110 9.92 2.63 20.69
C LYS A 110 9.36 3.96 21.18
N VAL A 111 9.03 4.87 20.26
CA VAL A 111 8.46 6.17 20.61
C VAL A 111 6.95 6.06 20.55
N PRO A 112 6.23 6.12 21.69
CA PRO A 112 4.78 6.11 21.69
C PRO A 112 4.26 7.44 21.12
N PHE A 113 3.17 7.37 20.37
CA PHE A 113 2.48 8.53 19.84
C PHE A 113 0.96 8.31 19.88
N GLU A 114 0.21 9.40 19.80
CA GLU A 114 -1.25 9.34 19.76
C GLU A 114 -1.71 8.77 18.41
N ALA A 115 -2.60 7.78 18.46
CA ALA A 115 -3.13 7.17 17.25
C ALA A 115 -3.94 8.15 16.40
N VAL A 116 -3.75 8.05 15.09
CA VAL A 116 -4.41 8.90 14.08
C VAL A 116 -5.28 8.04 13.18
N MET A 117 -6.57 8.43 13.07
CA MET A 117 -7.49 7.81 12.11
C MET A 117 -7.58 8.69 10.87
N TYR A 118 -7.17 8.12 9.74
CA TYR A 118 -7.28 8.72 8.42
C TYR A 118 -8.59 8.26 7.79
N THR A 119 -9.42 9.23 7.41
CA THR A 119 -10.77 9.01 6.87
C THR A 119 -10.93 9.69 5.50
N PRO A 120 -12.02 9.44 4.77
CA PRO A 120 -12.31 10.12 3.51
C PRO A 120 -12.21 11.66 3.56
N GLU A 121 -12.51 12.25 4.71
CA GLU A 121 -12.48 13.71 4.90
C GLU A 121 -11.06 14.24 5.14
N THR A 122 -10.15 13.41 5.61
CA THR A 122 -8.78 13.81 5.99
C THR A 122 -7.71 13.44 4.98
N VAL A 123 -8.00 12.51 4.08
CA VAL A 123 -7.06 12.06 3.03
C VAL A 123 -7.55 12.54 1.68
N GLN A 124 -6.69 13.28 0.98
CA GLN A 124 -7.00 13.75 -0.38
C GLN A 124 -6.49 12.76 -1.42
N THR A 125 -7.32 12.49 -2.41
CA THR A 125 -6.92 11.72 -3.60
C THR A 125 -6.19 12.63 -4.57
N GLN A 126 -4.97 12.26 -4.92
CA GLN A 126 -4.20 12.90 -5.98
C GLN A 126 -4.41 12.15 -7.29
N HIS A 127 -4.95 12.82 -8.30
CA HIS A 127 -5.06 12.28 -9.65
C HIS A 127 -3.74 12.53 -10.40
N ALA A 128 -3.02 11.48 -10.73
CA ALA A 128 -1.73 11.54 -11.41
C ALA A 128 -1.83 10.99 -12.84
N GLY A 129 -1.10 11.61 -13.78
CA GLY A 129 -1.12 11.22 -15.20
C GLY A 129 -2.41 11.61 -15.95
N CYS A 130 -3.26 12.47 -15.35
CA CYS A 130 -4.59 12.82 -15.89
C CYS A 130 -4.61 14.03 -16.83
N HIS A 131 -3.45 14.66 -17.07
CA HIS A 131 -3.34 15.81 -17.98
C HIS A 131 -2.76 15.42 -19.37
N GLY A 132 -2.84 14.13 -19.71
CA GLY A 132 -2.35 13.59 -20.96
C GLY A 132 -0.87 13.21 -20.95
N GLU A 133 -0.23 13.21 -19.78
CA GLU A 133 1.15 12.78 -19.65
C GLU A 133 1.32 11.37 -20.19
N LEU A 134 2.35 11.16 -21.00
CA LEU A 134 2.63 9.90 -21.69
C LEU A 134 1.39 9.30 -22.40
N LEU A 135 0.63 10.18 -23.09
CA LEU A 135 -0.61 9.84 -23.79
C LEU A 135 -1.67 9.18 -22.88
N GLY A 136 -1.71 9.58 -21.61
CA GLY A 136 -2.64 9.03 -20.61
C GLY A 136 -2.29 7.61 -20.13
N CYS A 137 -1.09 7.08 -20.42
CA CYS A 137 -0.71 5.74 -20.00
C CYS A 137 -0.42 5.60 -18.51
N MET A 138 -0.37 6.73 -17.77
CA MET A 138 -0.04 6.77 -16.34
C MET A 138 -1.19 7.23 -15.45
N GLU A 139 -2.42 7.23 -15.94
CA GLU A 139 -3.58 7.67 -15.17
C GLU A 139 -3.83 6.75 -13.98
N ARG A 140 -3.80 7.33 -12.77
CA ARG A 140 -4.02 6.65 -11.51
C ARG A 140 -4.42 7.62 -10.41
N GLU A 141 -4.99 7.09 -9.35
CA GLU A 141 -5.33 7.80 -8.13
C GLU A 141 -4.39 7.40 -7.00
N ILE A 142 -3.81 8.37 -6.32
CA ILE A 142 -2.86 8.14 -5.24
C ILE A 142 -3.43 8.72 -3.94
N LYS A 143 -3.48 7.92 -2.89
CA LYS A 143 -3.80 8.32 -1.54
C LYS A 143 -2.60 8.04 -0.65
N THR A 144 -2.06 9.08 -0.01
CA THR A 144 -1.04 8.93 1.03
C THR A 144 -1.72 9.15 2.37
N PHE A 145 -1.82 8.12 3.19
CA PHE A 145 -2.41 8.24 4.52
C PHE A 145 -1.43 8.97 5.42
N PHE A 146 -0.23 8.44 5.54
CA PHE A 146 0.82 9.06 6.30
C PHE A 146 2.19 8.84 5.67
N ASP A 147 3.03 9.84 5.83
CA ASP A 147 4.45 9.87 5.47
C ASP A 147 5.21 10.73 6.48
N HIS A 148 6.48 11.03 6.21
CA HIS A 148 7.29 11.84 7.13
C HIS A 148 6.78 13.28 7.30
N ASP A 149 6.04 13.84 6.35
CA ASP A 149 5.54 15.21 6.43
C ASP A 149 4.40 15.35 7.44
N ASN A 150 3.49 14.38 7.50
CA ASN A 150 2.31 14.44 8.37
C ASN A 150 2.39 13.52 9.61
N ALA A 151 3.33 12.56 9.61
CA ALA A 151 3.56 11.64 10.71
C ALA A 151 5.08 11.41 10.98
N PRO A 152 5.87 12.46 11.27
CA PRO A 152 7.32 12.34 11.47
C PRO A 152 7.71 11.49 12.68
N PHE A 153 6.76 11.10 13.51
CA PHE A 153 6.90 10.19 14.64
C PHE A 153 6.76 8.71 14.26
N SER A 154 6.25 8.42 13.06
CA SER A 154 6.13 7.07 12.52
C SER A 154 7.43 6.65 11.83
N ASN A 155 7.76 5.37 11.92
CA ASN A 155 8.84 4.75 11.17
C ASN A 155 8.37 4.15 9.84
N MET A 156 7.10 4.34 9.47
CA MET A 156 6.50 3.82 8.26
C MET A 156 5.89 4.92 7.40
N VAL A 157 5.69 4.58 6.14
CA VAL A 157 4.79 5.26 5.21
C VAL A 157 3.73 4.25 4.80
N LEU A 158 2.51 4.70 4.60
CA LEU A 158 1.46 3.90 3.98
C LEU A 158 0.60 4.77 3.07
N GLY A 159 0.37 4.26 1.90
CA GLY A 159 -0.57 4.82 0.95
C GLY A 159 -1.26 3.73 0.13
N GLU A 160 -2.15 4.17 -0.73
CA GLU A 160 -2.91 3.35 -1.66
C GLU A 160 -2.86 3.98 -3.05
N VAL A 161 -2.75 3.16 -4.07
CA VAL A 161 -2.89 3.59 -5.47
C VAL A 161 -3.97 2.77 -6.15
N LEU A 162 -4.91 3.45 -6.80
CA LEU A 162 -5.81 2.85 -7.77
C LEU A 162 -5.24 3.10 -9.17
N ASN A 163 -4.75 2.05 -9.78
CA ASN A 163 -4.21 2.07 -11.13
C ASN A 163 -5.29 1.62 -12.13
N HIS A 164 -5.62 2.47 -13.09
CA HIS A 164 -6.67 2.20 -14.06
C HIS A 164 -6.29 1.04 -15.00
N PRO A 165 -7.26 0.38 -15.66
CA PRO A 165 -7.00 -0.75 -16.54
C PRO A 165 -6.00 -0.43 -17.66
N GLY A 166 -4.95 -1.24 -17.79
CA GLY A 166 -3.90 -1.07 -18.79
C GLY A 166 -2.92 0.07 -18.54
N LYS A 167 -3.02 0.77 -17.41
CA LYS A 167 -2.16 1.91 -17.09
C LYS A 167 -0.95 1.49 -16.24
N TRP A 168 0.05 2.38 -16.23
CA TRP A 168 1.29 2.20 -15.49
C TRP A 168 1.30 3.01 -14.21
N SER A 169 2.00 2.48 -13.19
CA SER A 169 2.23 3.13 -11.92
C SER A 169 3.69 2.96 -11.49
N SER A 170 4.17 3.82 -10.58
CA SER A 170 5.60 3.85 -10.22
C SER A 170 6.50 4.02 -11.45
N TYR A 171 6.03 4.76 -12.46
CA TYR A 171 6.66 4.91 -13.76
C TYR A 171 6.99 6.40 -14.00
N PRO A 172 8.09 6.75 -14.70
CA PRO A 172 9.19 5.89 -15.17
C PRO A 172 9.84 5.07 -14.04
N PRO A 173 10.62 4.02 -14.38
CA PRO A 173 11.31 3.23 -13.38
C PRO A 173 12.16 4.09 -12.47
N HIS A 174 12.07 3.86 -11.16
CA HIS A 174 12.80 4.63 -10.16
C HIS A 174 13.23 3.76 -8.98
N HIS A 175 14.11 4.29 -8.14
CA HIS A 175 14.50 3.63 -6.90
C HIS A 175 14.68 4.62 -5.76
N HIS A 176 14.72 4.10 -4.56
CA HIS A 176 15.12 4.77 -3.32
C HIS A 176 15.75 3.75 -2.36
N PRO A 177 16.55 4.18 -1.35
CA PRO A 177 17.25 3.25 -0.45
C PRO A 177 16.32 2.52 0.53
N GLN A 178 15.17 3.09 0.86
CA GLN A 178 14.23 2.53 1.83
C GLN A 178 13.52 1.29 1.24
N PRO A 179 13.36 0.20 2.02
CA PRO A 179 12.59 -0.95 1.56
C PRO A 179 11.12 -0.62 1.42
N GLU A 180 10.50 -1.20 0.40
CA GLU A 180 9.10 -0.98 0.05
C GLU A 180 8.38 -2.29 -0.21
N VAL A 181 7.07 -2.29 0.04
CA VAL A 181 6.17 -3.41 -0.27
C VAL A 181 4.95 -2.92 -1.03
N TYR A 182 4.44 -3.76 -1.95
CA TYR A 182 3.17 -3.56 -2.63
C TYR A 182 2.25 -4.74 -2.39
N PHE A 183 1.08 -4.49 -1.81
CA PHE A 183 0.03 -5.49 -1.63
C PHE A 183 -1.11 -5.25 -2.61
N TYR A 184 -1.36 -6.21 -3.52
CA TYR A 184 -2.23 -6.03 -4.68
C TYR A 184 -3.65 -6.52 -4.47
N ARG A 185 -4.60 -5.71 -4.94
CA ARG A 185 -6.01 -6.03 -5.12
C ARG A 185 -6.38 -5.80 -6.58
N PHE A 186 -7.24 -6.65 -7.12
CA PHE A 186 -7.82 -6.47 -8.44
C PHE A 186 -9.33 -6.47 -8.34
N ASP A 187 -10.01 -5.70 -9.21
CA ASP A 187 -11.48 -5.58 -9.27
C ASP A 187 -12.17 -6.92 -9.57
N TYR A 188 -11.45 -7.86 -10.17
CA TYR A 188 -11.86 -9.24 -10.37
C TYR A 188 -10.83 -10.21 -9.77
N PRO A 189 -11.25 -11.35 -9.19
CA PRO A 189 -10.32 -12.31 -8.57
C PRO A 189 -9.25 -12.85 -9.53
N GLN A 190 -9.55 -12.98 -10.82
CA GLN A 190 -8.60 -13.40 -11.86
C GLN A 190 -7.77 -12.24 -12.43
N GLY A 191 -8.00 -11.00 -11.99
CA GLY A 191 -7.27 -9.82 -12.42
C GLY A 191 -5.77 -10.00 -12.18
N PHE A 192 -4.97 -9.41 -13.06
CA PHE A 192 -3.53 -9.49 -12.98
C PHE A 192 -2.85 -8.24 -13.53
N GLY A 193 -1.60 -8.11 -13.23
CA GLY A 193 -0.72 -7.08 -13.74
C GLY A 193 0.69 -7.61 -13.92
N ALA A 194 1.64 -6.71 -14.08
CA ALA A 194 3.05 -7.01 -14.07
C ALA A 194 3.81 -6.03 -13.17
N GLY A 195 4.75 -6.54 -12.41
CA GLY A 195 5.74 -5.76 -11.68
C GLY A 195 7.11 -5.95 -12.31
N PHE A 196 7.89 -4.89 -12.31
CA PHE A 196 9.23 -4.82 -12.89
C PHE A 196 10.18 -4.36 -11.79
N ALA A 197 11.27 -5.07 -11.60
CA ALA A 197 12.36 -4.59 -10.75
C ALA A 197 13.68 -5.25 -11.11
N ASN A 198 14.74 -4.44 -11.21
CA ASN A 198 16.10 -4.88 -11.53
C ASN A 198 16.18 -5.73 -12.82
N GLY A 199 15.41 -5.40 -13.84
CA GLY A 199 15.36 -6.16 -15.10
C GLY A 199 14.55 -7.46 -15.04
N GLU A 200 13.99 -7.82 -13.89
CA GLU A 200 13.09 -8.96 -13.75
C GLU A 200 11.63 -8.53 -13.87
N ILE A 201 10.80 -9.43 -14.39
CA ILE A 201 9.37 -9.23 -14.58
C ILE A 201 8.63 -10.37 -13.88
N TYR A 202 7.58 -10.03 -13.13
CA TYR A 202 6.73 -11.03 -12.49
C TYR A 202 5.26 -10.66 -12.69
N LYS A 203 4.42 -11.69 -12.78
CA LYS A 203 2.97 -11.50 -12.84
C LYS A 203 2.44 -11.20 -11.44
N THR A 204 1.81 -10.05 -11.27
CA THR A 204 1.07 -9.71 -10.04
C THR A 204 -0.36 -10.23 -10.12
N GLY A 205 -0.93 -10.63 -8.99
CA GLY A 205 -2.29 -11.13 -8.87
C GLY A 205 -2.97 -10.68 -7.59
N HIS A 206 -4.26 -10.94 -7.50
CA HIS A 206 -5.08 -10.60 -6.33
C HIS A 206 -4.51 -11.24 -5.06
N ASN A 207 -4.39 -10.47 -3.97
CA ASN A 207 -3.75 -10.85 -2.71
C ASN A 207 -2.26 -11.25 -2.85
N GLY A 208 -1.58 -10.74 -3.86
CA GLY A 208 -0.13 -10.88 -3.98
C GLY A 208 0.62 -9.78 -3.25
N LEU A 209 1.85 -10.08 -2.83
CA LEU A 209 2.77 -9.13 -2.21
C LEU A 209 4.08 -9.09 -2.98
N SER A 210 4.55 -7.89 -3.27
CA SER A 210 5.91 -7.62 -3.75
C SER A 210 6.75 -7.01 -2.65
N VAL A 211 8.01 -7.44 -2.54
CA VAL A 211 9.02 -6.88 -1.66
C VAL A 211 10.13 -6.28 -2.51
N ILE A 212 10.40 -4.99 -2.34
CA ILE A 212 11.34 -4.20 -3.13
C ILE A 212 12.37 -3.60 -2.16
N ASN A 213 13.55 -4.19 -2.08
CA ASN A 213 14.61 -3.72 -1.19
C ASN A 213 15.64 -2.83 -1.91
N HIS A 214 15.69 -2.90 -3.23
CA HIS A 214 16.67 -2.14 -4.03
C HIS A 214 16.29 -2.18 -5.52
N GLY A 215 16.87 -1.23 -6.26
CA GLY A 215 16.84 -1.16 -7.71
C GLY A 215 15.59 -0.55 -8.31
N PHE A 216 15.70 -0.25 -9.59
CA PHE A 216 14.62 0.39 -10.34
C PHE A 216 13.40 -0.51 -10.40
N HIS A 217 12.25 0.06 -10.12
CA HIS A 217 10.97 -0.65 -10.11
C HIS A 217 9.86 0.17 -10.77
N SER A 218 8.86 -0.53 -11.28
CA SER A 218 7.62 0.00 -11.83
C SER A 218 6.58 -1.11 -11.91
N GLN A 219 5.32 -0.77 -12.24
CA GLN A 219 4.26 -1.76 -12.35
C GLN A 219 3.13 -1.30 -13.27
N THR A 220 2.33 -2.26 -13.74
CA THR A 220 1.19 -2.01 -14.62
C THR A 220 0.04 -2.95 -14.33
N ALA A 221 -1.20 -2.49 -14.55
CA ALA A 221 -2.38 -3.33 -14.58
C ALA A 221 -2.58 -3.90 -15.99
N ALA A 222 -3.08 -5.11 -16.12
CA ALA A 222 -3.46 -5.64 -17.42
C ALA A 222 -4.68 -4.91 -17.98
N PRO A 223 -4.81 -4.76 -19.31
CA PRO A 223 -6.01 -4.19 -19.92
C PRO A 223 -7.28 -4.94 -19.45
N GLY A 224 -8.30 -4.18 -19.05
CA GLY A 224 -9.58 -4.71 -18.56
C GLY A 224 -9.66 -4.97 -17.06
N TYR A 225 -8.57 -4.77 -16.29
CA TYR A 225 -8.55 -4.94 -14.83
C TYR A 225 -8.03 -3.68 -14.15
N ALA A 226 -8.77 -3.16 -13.17
CA ALA A 226 -8.26 -2.16 -12.26
C ALA A 226 -7.41 -2.82 -11.17
N MET A 227 -6.30 -2.18 -10.80
CA MET A 227 -5.38 -2.65 -9.76
C MET A 227 -5.32 -1.61 -8.65
N CYS A 228 -5.87 -1.95 -7.49
CA CYS A 228 -5.63 -1.21 -6.27
C CYS A 228 -4.48 -1.87 -5.50
N TYR A 229 -3.54 -1.10 -4.97
CA TYR A 229 -2.51 -1.68 -4.14
C TYR A 229 -2.14 -0.74 -2.98
N ALA A 230 -1.99 -1.35 -1.79
CA ALA A 230 -1.33 -0.66 -0.69
C ALA A 230 0.17 -0.63 -0.96
N TRP A 231 0.81 0.54 -0.78
CA TRP A 231 2.25 0.68 -0.80
C TRP A 231 2.74 1.13 0.57
N GLY A 232 3.73 0.41 1.07
CA GLY A 232 4.30 0.64 2.39
C GLY A 232 5.82 0.76 2.32
N ILE A 233 6.37 1.79 2.96
CA ILE A 233 7.82 2.02 3.05
C ILE A 233 8.24 2.03 4.51
N ARG A 234 9.43 1.49 4.81
CA ARG A 234 10.08 1.59 6.12
C ARG A 234 11.15 2.68 6.05
N HIS A 235 11.01 3.69 6.89
CA HIS A 235 12.07 4.69 7.05
C HIS A 235 13.36 4.03 7.58
N LEU A 236 14.49 4.39 7.02
CA LEU A 236 15.79 3.96 7.55
C LEU A 236 16.23 4.91 8.68
N GLU A 237 17.01 4.39 9.62
CA GLU A 237 17.53 5.20 10.69
C GLU A 237 18.48 6.29 10.15
N GLY A 238 18.18 7.55 10.46
CA GLY A 238 18.92 8.70 9.95
C GLY A 238 18.69 9.04 8.47
N ASP A 239 17.89 8.23 7.76
CA ASP A 239 17.55 8.45 6.34
C ASP A 239 16.06 8.11 6.09
N PRO A 240 15.13 8.94 6.58
CA PRO A 240 13.72 8.75 6.32
C PRO A 240 13.41 8.94 4.84
N TRP A 241 12.39 8.25 4.33
CA TRP A 241 11.90 8.53 2.98
C TRP A 241 11.21 9.90 2.94
N LEU A 242 11.81 10.84 2.22
CA LEU A 242 11.33 12.21 2.05
C LEU A 242 10.79 12.41 0.62
N LYS A 243 9.99 11.46 0.14
CA LYS A 243 9.52 11.41 -1.25
C LYS A 243 10.68 11.27 -2.25
N THR A 244 11.81 10.73 -1.76
CA THR A 244 12.99 10.49 -2.58
C THR A 244 12.63 9.57 -3.73
N ARG A 245 12.97 10.03 -4.93
CA ARG A 245 12.79 9.30 -6.17
C ARG A 245 14.00 9.54 -7.03
N ILE A 246 14.71 8.49 -7.37
CA ILE A 246 15.85 8.52 -8.29
C ILE A 246 15.41 7.77 -9.53
N ASP A 247 15.14 8.50 -10.61
CA ASP A 247 14.66 7.93 -11.86
C ASP A 247 15.81 7.24 -12.62
N ASP A 248 15.48 6.27 -13.44
CA ASP A 248 16.41 5.63 -14.37
C ASP A 248 16.79 6.62 -15.48
N GLU A 249 18.08 6.90 -15.60
CA GLU A 249 18.62 7.89 -16.55
C GLU A 249 18.24 7.56 -18.00
N GLU A 250 18.09 6.29 -18.36
CA GLU A 250 17.66 5.87 -19.70
C GLU A 250 16.24 6.33 -20.04
N HIS A 251 15.44 6.60 -19.01
CA HIS A 251 14.03 6.98 -19.12
C HIS A 251 13.74 8.43 -18.73
N GLU A 252 14.72 9.23 -18.36
CA GLU A 252 14.53 10.64 -17.96
C GLU A 252 13.89 11.53 -19.05
N TRP A 253 14.06 11.14 -20.33
CA TRP A 253 13.45 11.87 -21.43
C TRP A 253 11.92 11.94 -21.36
N LEU A 254 11.28 10.98 -20.66
CA LEU A 254 9.83 10.91 -20.46
C LEU A 254 9.28 12.05 -19.58
N TRP A 255 10.14 12.73 -18.82
CA TRP A 255 9.78 13.90 -18.02
C TRP A 255 9.90 15.23 -18.78
N LYS A 256 10.42 15.22 -20.00
CA LYS A 256 10.55 16.44 -20.80
C LYS A 256 9.18 16.93 -21.26
N PRO A 257 8.98 18.26 -21.37
CA PRO A 257 7.70 18.84 -21.80
C PRO A 257 7.22 18.34 -23.16
N ASP A 258 8.15 17.97 -24.05
CA ASP A 258 7.92 17.47 -25.40
C ASP A 258 7.88 15.94 -25.50
N ALA A 259 7.88 15.22 -24.39
CA ALA A 259 7.93 13.74 -24.37
C ALA A 259 6.83 13.12 -25.25
N ASN A 260 5.60 13.64 -25.18
CA ASN A 260 4.48 13.11 -25.96
C ASN A 260 4.69 13.19 -27.48
N GLU A 261 5.51 14.15 -27.98
CA GLU A 261 5.80 14.31 -29.41
C GLU A 261 6.74 13.19 -29.91
N HIS A 262 7.48 12.55 -29.01
CA HIS A 262 8.43 11.48 -29.32
C HIS A 262 7.87 10.09 -29.11
N ILE A 263 6.66 9.96 -28.51
CA ILE A 263 5.97 8.69 -28.34
C ILE A 263 5.31 8.32 -29.67
N TYR A 264 5.47 7.04 -30.09
CA TYR A 264 4.81 6.52 -31.28
C TYR A 264 3.28 6.65 -31.18
N GLN A 265 2.66 7.25 -32.18
CA GLN A 265 1.21 7.52 -32.20
C GLN A 265 0.45 6.76 -33.30
N GLY A 266 1.12 5.93 -34.10
CA GLY A 266 0.50 5.14 -35.19
C GLY A 266 0.60 5.80 -36.55
#